data_4ce3bba47785b968eac2172ff24ad1c4
#
_entry.id   4ce3bba47785b968eac2172ff24ad1c4
#
_cell.length_a   1.000
_cell.length_b   1.000
_cell.length_c   1.000
_cell.angle_alpha   90.00
_cell.angle_beta   90.00
_cell.angle_gamma   90.00
#
_symmetry.space_group_name_H-M   'P 1'
#
loop_
_entity.id
_entity.type
_entity.pdbx_description
1 polymer ?
#
loop_
_entity_poly.entity_id
_entity_poly.type
_entity_poly.pdbx_seq_one_letter_code
_entity_poly.pdbx_strand_id
1 'polypeptide(L)'
;MDKAARFFESLRQAELRDEVLLPFADDIDGYEAASDAEPEAIEAFICEAGGRGRGTVAELDRNAFASAAANADGQVVIADKKFASWLNDADLTDRIVGQASGPRPRVMIVASSVSGRPVAVASARGLSTLNWPLDDRVSKALTTGRATHALLAFTPRIDTWATVAETFALTPSEARLLAALARTGDLRDASTSLNIAYETGRKLIAAAMRKTGSTRQTELVRFALQLAAGSIMPPAGADGIFAELFDLSVRRARIARRVANGETRDQAAKALKISAAQAKADLKAVYVACDVSTAVDLSRLVAEVDALAGLAEACDVQLFGNEIRAEPLRLLRRRIRPGRIAFADHGPPSGFPILIFHTTTGGRAQSPKLLRTLVQNGYRPVVIERPGYGLTDMLGGQCWAAAAADVGEVLDELNVAAAVILARGGAQPAVVTAAVLHNRINGVVLIGPDPPVHLDRSRRGMMGRTKAMIYNNPRMLDALSILLSQRTSSTAIERMLRSSVQGSDIDLAVCDDPSEMAALVRGGRQSAQGRVGFVAEHSALSRADALPSIKDAASWTVLFGAGDPLFNASDAELYWRKQLPECQFEIVANGGRFLHVTHTSLVLKALARARRSAS
;
A
#
# COMPACT_ATOMS: atom_id res chain seq x y z
N MET A 1 22.57 2.20 -31.52
CA MET A 1 21.48 2.95 -30.86
C MET A 1 22.01 3.42 -29.52
N ASP A 2 21.93 4.70 -29.23
CA ASP A 2 22.33 5.30 -27.96
C ASP A 2 21.59 4.67 -26.79
N LYS A 3 22.20 4.62 -25.59
CA LYS A 3 21.58 4.07 -24.38
C LYS A 3 20.29 4.77 -24.04
N ALA A 4 20.27 6.11 -24.15
CA ALA A 4 19.09 6.93 -23.94
C ALA A 4 17.94 6.54 -24.90
N ALA A 5 18.22 6.38 -26.21
CA ALA A 5 17.23 6.02 -27.19
C ALA A 5 16.63 4.61 -26.95
N ARG A 6 17.44 3.65 -26.48
CA ARG A 6 16.95 2.32 -26.07
C ARG A 6 16.04 2.37 -24.86
N PHE A 7 16.42 3.18 -23.89
CA PHE A 7 15.61 3.37 -22.68
C PHE A 7 14.24 4.00 -23.02
N PHE A 8 14.21 5.07 -23.82
CA PHE A 8 12.95 5.66 -24.29
C PHE A 8 12.09 4.70 -25.08
N GLU A 9 12.69 3.84 -25.92
CA GLU A 9 11.96 2.81 -26.64
C GLU A 9 11.34 1.78 -25.69
N SER A 10 12.07 1.34 -24.66
CA SER A 10 11.55 0.43 -23.64
C SER A 10 10.38 1.04 -22.87
N LEU A 11 10.42 2.35 -22.57
CA LEU A 11 9.31 3.07 -21.95
C LEU A 11 8.06 3.15 -22.83
N ARG A 12 8.24 3.36 -24.15
CA ARG A 12 7.13 3.41 -25.12
C ARG A 12 6.46 2.07 -25.30
N GLN A 13 7.23 0.97 -25.20
CA GLN A 13 6.75 -0.41 -25.35
C GLN A 13 6.07 -0.94 -24.07
N ALA A 14 6.21 -0.25 -22.93
CA ALA A 14 5.57 -0.65 -21.69
C ALA A 14 4.04 -0.48 -21.77
N GLU A 15 3.34 -1.53 -22.21
CA GLU A 15 1.88 -1.53 -22.41
C GLU A 15 1.09 -1.55 -21.10
N LEU A 16 1.69 -2.08 -20.04
CA LEU A 16 1.06 -2.26 -18.73
C LEU A 16 1.66 -1.31 -17.70
N ARG A 17 0.85 -0.88 -16.72
CA ARG A 17 1.27 0.06 -15.66
C ARG A 17 2.47 -0.42 -14.85
N ASP A 18 2.52 -1.72 -14.60
CA ASP A 18 3.62 -2.38 -13.88
C ASP A 18 4.90 -2.42 -14.70
N GLU A 19 4.79 -2.44 -16.03
CA GLU A 19 5.92 -2.51 -16.95
C GLU A 19 6.64 -1.17 -17.08
N VAL A 20 6.01 -0.04 -16.76
CA VAL A 20 6.65 1.29 -16.83
C VAL A 20 7.81 1.45 -15.85
N LEU A 21 7.75 0.78 -14.69
CA LEU A 21 8.83 0.83 -13.70
C LEU A 21 9.94 -0.19 -13.96
N LEU A 22 9.67 -1.24 -14.73
CA LEU A 22 10.67 -2.26 -15.02
C LEU A 22 11.87 -1.72 -15.82
N PRO A 23 11.69 -0.89 -16.86
CA PRO A 23 12.83 -0.25 -17.53
C PRO A 23 13.72 0.56 -16.59
N PHE A 24 13.15 1.26 -15.60
CA PHE A 24 13.92 2.00 -14.59
C PHE A 24 14.68 1.08 -13.64
N ALA A 25 14.15 -0.12 -13.39
CA ALA A 25 14.80 -1.11 -12.53
C ALA A 25 15.84 -1.95 -13.30
N ASP A 26 15.59 -2.21 -14.59
CA ASP A 26 16.39 -3.13 -15.39
C ASP A 26 17.51 -2.42 -16.17
N ASP A 27 17.35 -1.13 -16.54
CA ASP A 27 18.33 -0.35 -17.31
C ASP A 27 18.62 1.03 -16.68
N ILE A 28 19.28 1.03 -15.53
CA ILE A 28 19.63 2.27 -14.84
C ILE A 28 20.66 3.10 -15.62
N ASP A 29 21.56 2.44 -16.38
CA ASP A 29 22.53 3.14 -17.21
C ASP A 29 21.86 3.85 -18.39
N GLY A 30 20.79 3.23 -18.95
CA GLY A 30 19.93 3.85 -19.95
C GLY A 30 19.15 5.03 -19.38
N TYR A 31 18.64 4.91 -18.17
CA TYR A 31 17.93 5.98 -17.47
C TYR A 31 18.87 7.17 -17.15
N GLU A 32 20.07 6.90 -16.64
CA GLU A 32 21.06 7.94 -16.36
C GLU A 32 21.45 8.67 -17.67
N ALA A 33 21.72 7.92 -18.75
CA ALA A 33 22.02 8.50 -20.06
C ALA A 33 20.85 9.30 -20.63
N ALA A 34 19.61 8.84 -20.47
CA ALA A 34 18.41 9.55 -20.91
C ALA A 34 18.16 10.83 -20.09
N SER A 35 18.40 10.78 -18.78
CA SER A 35 18.29 11.94 -17.89
C SER A 35 19.33 13.02 -18.18
N ASP A 36 20.55 12.63 -18.58
CA ASP A 36 21.60 13.57 -18.95
C ASP A 36 21.39 14.17 -20.35
N ALA A 37 20.88 13.34 -21.29
CA ALA A 37 20.68 13.76 -22.68
C ALA A 37 19.39 14.59 -22.86
N GLU A 38 18.28 14.18 -22.27
CA GLU A 38 16.94 14.76 -22.47
C GLU A 38 16.15 14.83 -21.14
N PRO A 39 16.59 15.63 -20.15
CA PRO A 39 15.96 15.68 -18.83
C PRO A 39 14.48 16.11 -18.90
N GLU A 40 14.14 17.05 -19.80
CA GLU A 40 12.77 17.53 -19.99
C GLU A 40 11.86 16.45 -20.59
N ALA A 41 12.38 15.58 -21.45
CA ALA A 41 11.59 14.48 -22.02
C ALA A 41 11.29 13.41 -20.98
N ILE A 42 12.24 13.10 -20.08
CA ILE A 42 12.01 12.21 -18.93
C ILE A 42 10.99 12.83 -17.98
N GLU A 43 11.13 14.11 -17.63
CA GLU A 43 10.20 14.82 -16.75
C GLU A 43 8.78 14.85 -17.36
N ALA A 44 8.66 15.18 -18.64
CA ALA A 44 7.39 15.19 -19.37
C ALA A 44 6.74 13.79 -19.40
N PHE A 45 7.52 12.73 -19.69
CA PHE A 45 7.03 11.36 -19.67
C PHE A 45 6.53 10.95 -18.29
N ILE A 46 7.30 11.24 -17.23
CA ILE A 46 6.92 10.92 -15.84
C ILE A 46 5.68 11.71 -15.44
N CYS A 47 5.58 12.99 -15.79
CA CYS A 47 4.40 13.83 -15.53
C CYS A 47 3.18 13.35 -16.32
N GLU A 48 3.32 12.96 -17.58
CA GLU A 48 2.23 12.39 -18.39
C GLU A 48 1.79 11.04 -17.84
N ALA A 49 2.73 10.17 -17.52
CA ALA A 49 2.48 8.90 -16.87
C ALA A 49 1.83 9.08 -15.49
N GLY A 50 2.23 10.10 -14.74
CA GLY A 50 1.68 10.49 -13.45
C GLY A 50 0.36 11.26 -13.55
N GLY A 51 0.21 12.12 -14.56
CA GLY A 51 -0.99 12.97 -14.76
C GLY A 51 -2.25 12.20 -15.17
N ARG A 52 -2.09 11.05 -15.82
CA ARG A 52 -3.22 10.14 -16.12
C ARG A 52 -3.81 9.48 -14.87
N GLY A 53 -3.27 9.75 -13.69
CA GLY A 53 -3.64 9.15 -12.42
C GLY A 53 -3.90 10.14 -11.28
N ARG A 54 -4.21 11.41 -11.55
CA ARG A 54 -4.70 12.34 -10.52
C ARG A 54 -6.15 12.01 -10.12
N GLY A 55 -6.37 10.78 -9.65
CA GLY A 55 -7.42 10.56 -8.67
C GLY A 55 -6.81 10.94 -7.33
N THR A 56 -7.28 11.98 -6.71
CA THR A 56 -7.18 12.10 -5.27
C THR A 56 -7.62 10.75 -4.72
N VAL A 57 -6.71 10.01 -4.08
CA VAL A 57 -7.12 8.98 -3.12
C VAL A 57 -7.94 9.77 -2.12
N ALA A 58 -9.25 9.72 -2.23
CA ALA A 58 -10.13 10.24 -1.21
C ALA A 58 -9.65 9.60 0.08
N GLU A 59 -9.45 10.38 1.12
CA GLU A 59 -9.06 9.90 2.44
C GLU A 59 -9.96 8.72 2.78
N LEU A 60 -9.39 7.51 2.67
CA LEU A 60 -10.14 6.29 2.91
C LEU A 60 -10.26 6.14 4.41
N ASP A 61 -11.35 6.71 4.92
CA ASP A 61 -11.74 6.60 6.31
C ASP A 61 -11.97 5.11 6.64
N ARG A 62 -11.46 4.64 7.79
CA ARG A 62 -11.91 3.37 8.41
C ARG A 62 -13.43 3.28 8.48
N ASN A 63 -14.10 4.40 8.44
CA ASN A 63 -15.54 4.51 8.33
C ASN A 63 -16.14 4.01 7.00
N ALA A 64 -15.35 3.73 5.98
CA ALA A 64 -15.83 3.17 4.72
C ALA A 64 -16.10 1.65 4.79
N PHE A 65 -15.56 0.96 5.81
CA PHE A 65 -15.78 -0.46 6.02
C PHE A 65 -16.83 -0.74 7.07
N ALA A 66 -17.48 -1.88 6.89
CA ALA A 66 -18.33 -2.51 7.89
C ALA A 66 -17.95 -3.98 7.99
N SER A 67 -18.03 -4.56 9.17
CA SER A 67 -17.57 -5.92 9.42
C SER A 67 -18.59 -6.77 10.16
N ALA A 68 -18.60 -8.06 9.84
CA ALA A 68 -19.39 -9.07 10.51
C ALA A 68 -18.65 -10.41 10.54
N ALA A 69 -19.16 -11.35 11.33
CA ALA A 69 -18.71 -12.73 11.31
C ALA A 69 -19.92 -13.67 11.24
N ALA A 70 -19.78 -14.74 10.43
CA ALA A 70 -20.80 -15.74 10.21
C ALA A 70 -20.34 -17.12 10.68
N ASN A 71 -21.31 -17.98 11.00
CA ASN A 71 -21.09 -19.39 11.29
C ASN A 71 -20.90 -20.21 9.98
N ALA A 72 -20.71 -21.52 10.12
CA ALA A 72 -20.54 -22.42 8.98
C ALA A 72 -21.79 -22.51 8.07
N ASP A 73 -22.95 -22.19 8.62
CA ASP A 73 -24.23 -22.19 7.91
C ASP A 73 -24.50 -20.85 7.20
N GLY A 74 -23.56 -19.91 7.24
CA GLY A 74 -23.65 -18.59 6.60
C GLY A 74 -24.49 -17.56 7.37
N GLN A 75 -24.96 -17.90 8.58
CA GLN A 75 -25.71 -16.97 9.41
C GLN A 75 -24.77 -16.00 10.11
N VAL A 76 -25.10 -14.72 10.11
CA VAL A 76 -24.32 -13.67 10.80
C VAL A 76 -24.49 -13.85 12.31
N VAL A 77 -23.39 -14.15 12.99
CA VAL A 77 -23.34 -14.36 14.45
C VAL A 77 -23.12 -13.05 15.19
N ILE A 78 -22.36 -12.14 14.58
CA ILE A 78 -22.04 -10.82 15.11
C ILE A 78 -21.75 -9.86 13.97
N ALA A 79 -22.19 -8.62 14.09
CA ALA A 79 -21.93 -7.55 13.14
C ALA A 79 -21.67 -6.24 13.87
N ASP A 80 -20.90 -5.36 13.27
CA ASP A 80 -20.84 -3.98 13.71
C ASP A 80 -22.14 -3.21 13.32
N LYS A 81 -22.34 -2.03 13.92
CA LYS A 81 -23.56 -1.24 13.69
C LYS A 81 -23.74 -0.82 12.23
N LYS A 82 -22.64 -0.59 11.51
CA LYS A 82 -22.69 -0.19 10.09
C LYS A 82 -23.09 -1.36 9.23
N PHE A 83 -22.49 -2.53 9.44
CA PHE A 83 -22.81 -3.74 8.70
C PHE A 83 -24.31 -4.02 8.79
N ALA A 84 -24.87 -4.01 10.01
CA ALA A 84 -26.29 -4.19 10.24
C ALA A 84 -27.18 -3.11 9.59
N SER A 85 -26.65 -1.89 9.38
CA SER A 85 -27.37 -0.83 8.67
C SER A 85 -27.27 -0.94 7.14
N TRP A 86 -26.36 -1.75 6.62
CA TRP A 86 -26.17 -1.94 5.18
C TRP A 86 -26.78 -3.24 4.67
N LEU A 87 -26.70 -4.31 5.45
CA LEU A 87 -27.05 -5.67 5.06
C LEU A 87 -27.81 -6.39 6.18
N ASN A 88 -28.73 -7.25 5.81
CA ASN A 88 -29.37 -8.20 6.71
C ASN A 88 -28.95 -9.65 6.37
N ASP A 89 -29.36 -10.60 7.22
CA ASP A 89 -29.03 -12.02 7.04
C ASP A 89 -29.58 -12.59 5.71
N ALA A 90 -30.76 -12.15 5.28
CA ALA A 90 -31.38 -12.63 4.05
C ALA A 90 -30.59 -12.21 2.79
N ASP A 91 -29.86 -11.09 2.85
CA ASP A 91 -29.05 -10.64 1.73
C ASP A 91 -27.80 -11.54 1.50
N LEU A 92 -27.41 -12.33 2.50
CA LEU A 92 -26.10 -12.95 2.58
C LEU A 92 -26.13 -14.49 2.61
N THR A 93 -27.13 -15.10 3.25
CA THR A 93 -27.09 -16.51 3.69
C THR A 93 -26.77 -17.48 2.55
N ASP A 94 -27.52 -17.45 1.47
CA ASP A 94 -27.34 -18.38 0.35
C ASP A 94 -26.00 -18.19 -0.40
N ARG A 95 -25.47 -16.96 -0.40
CA ARG A 95 -24.25 -16.62 -1.12
C ARG A 95 -22.99 -16.94 -0.31
N ILE A 96 -23.05 -16.77 1.01
CA ILE A 96 -21.93 -17.11 1.89
C ILE A 96 -21.71 -18.63 1.93
N VAL A 97 -22.78 -19.41 2.08
CA VAL A 97 -22.71 -20.88 2.14
C VAL A 97 -22.16 -21.46 0.86
N GLY A 98 -22.62 -20.97 -0.31
CA GLY A 98 -22.16 -21.45 -1.61
C GLY A 98 -20.69 -21.11 -1.91
N GLN A 99 -20.14 -20.06 -1.29
CA GLN A 99 -18.77 -19.59 -1.54
C GLN A 99 -17.77 -19.99 -0.44
N ALA A 100 -18.25 -20.32 0.74
CA ALA A 100 -17.45 -20.59 1.93
C ALA A 100 -16.64 -21.90 1.88
N SER A 101 -16.85 -22.74 0.87
CA SER A 101 -16.22 -24.07 0.77
C SER A 101 -14.74 -24.03 0.35
N GLY A 102 -14.20 -22.87 -0.04
CA GLY A 102 -12.83 -22.72 -0.51
C GLY A 102 -11.90 -22.06 0.51
N PRO A 103 -10.59 -22.32 0.41
CA PRO A 103 -9.58 -21.73 1.31
C PRO A 103 -9.30 -20.24 1.00
N ARG A 104 -9.82 -19.70 -0.09
CA ARG A 104 -9.52 -18.34 -0.57
C ARG A 104 -10.64 -17.35 -0.26
N PRO A 105 -10.31 -16.08 0.02
CA PRO A 105 -11.29 -15.02 0.11
C PRO A 105 -12.12 -14.92 -1.18
N ARG A 106 -13.40 -14.62 -1.03
CA ARG A 106 -14.32 -14.37 -2.14
C ARG A 106 -14.96 -13.00 -1.98
N VAL A 107 -15.11 -12.28 -3.08
CA VAL A 107 -15.91 -11.04 -3.12
C VAL A 107 -17.22 -11.33 -3.79
N MET A 108 -18.29 -10.86 -3.17
CA MET A 108 -19.63 -10.89 -3.71
C MET A 108 -20.21 -9.49 -3.74
N ILE A 109 -21.10 -9.25 -4.66
CA ILE A 109 -21.89 -8.03 -4.71
C ILE A 109 -23.30 -8.38 -4.33
N VAL A 110 -23.79 -7.68 -3.33
CA VAL A 110 -25.10 -7.89 -2.75
C VAL A 110 -25.93 -6.63 -2.96
N ALA A 111 -27.12 -6.79 -3.53
CA ALA A 111 -28.11 -5.72 -3.50
C ALA A 111 -28.71 -5.69 -2.09
N SER A 112 -28.35 -4.67 -1.32
CA SER A 112 -28.88 -4.54 0.04
C SER A 112 -30.38 -4.31 0.02
N SER A 113 -31.13 -5.16 0.71
CA SER A 113 -32.57 -4.96 0.94
C SER A 113 -32.83 -3.83 1.93
N VAL A 114 -31.84 -3.50 2.79
CA VAL A 114 -31.97 -2.44 3.80
C VAL A 114 -31.73 -1.07 3.18
N SER A 115 -30.62 -0.90 2.42
CA SER A 115 -30.23 0.40 1.86
C SER A 115 -30.62 0.59 0.40
N GLY A 116 -31.04 -0.46 -0.28
CA GLY A 116 -31.33 -0.47 -1.72
C GLY A 116 -30.09 -0.25 -2.59
N ARG A 117 -28.86 -0.44 -2.05
CA ARG A 117 -27.59 -0.15 -2.69
C ARG A 117 -26.77 -1.40 -2.95
N PRO A 118 -25.90 -1.37 -3.94
CA PRO A 118 -24.89 -2.40 -4.08
C PRO A 118 -23.89 -2.28 -2.94
N VAL A 119 -23.61 -3.40 -2.29
CA VAL A 119 -22.58 -3.56 -1.27
C VAL A 119 -21.63 -4.65 -1.74
N ALA A 120 -20.36 -4.33 -1.84
CA ALA A 120 -19.34 -5.35 -2.06
C ALA A 120 -18.98 -5.99 -0.72
N VAL A 121 -19.04 -7.31 -0.64
CA VAL A 121 -18.71 -8.07 0.57
C VAL A 121 -17.61 -9.07 0.27
N ALA A 122 -16.47 -8.90 0.93
CA ALA A 122 -15.44 -9.91 0.96
C ALA A 122 -15.74 -10.91 2.07
N SER A 123 -15.67 -12.21 1.78
CA SER A 123 -15.81 -13.28 2.77
C SER A 123 -14.58 -14.19 2.76
N ALA A 124 -14.13 -14.63 3.92
CA ALA A 124 -13.06 -15.60 4.05
C ALA A 124 -13.11 -16.32 5.40
N ARG A 125 -12.42 -17.47 5.52
CA ARG A 125 -12.30 -18.21 6.78
C ARG A 125 -11.57 -17.41 7.85
N GLY A 126 -12.08 -17.44 9.06
CA GLY A 126 -11.78 -16.53 10.15
C GLY A 126 -10.31 -16.31 10.47
N LEU A 127 -9.49 -17.35 10.52
CA LEU A 127 -8.08 -17.21 10.89
C LEU A 127 -7.23 -16.51 9.80
N SER A 128 -7.63 -16.61 8.53
CA SER A 128 -6.94 -15.93 7.43
C SER A 128 -7.27 -14.43 7.32
N THR A 129 -8.25 -13.95 8.09
CA THR A 129 -8.79 -12.58 8.01
C THR A 129 -8.51 -11.72 9.25
N LEU A 130 -7.68 -12.21 10.17
CA LEU A 130 -7.28 -11.44 11.36
C LEU A 130 -6.56 -10.12 11.03
N ASN A 131 -6.20 -9.96 9.77
CA ASN A 131 -5.56 -8.78 9.20
C ASN A 131 -6.56 -7.77 8.63
N TRP A 132 -7.83 -8.14 8.49
CA TRP A 132 -8.85 -7.26 7.97
C TRP A 132 -9.20 -6.20 9.02
N PRO A 133 -9.69 -5.01 8.61
CA PRO A 133 -10.12 -3.95 9.52
C PRO A 133 -11.45 -4.31 10.19
N LEU A 134 -11.45 -5.42 10.93
CA LEU A 134 -12.62 -5.93 11.63
C LEU A 134 -12.82 -5.19 12.95
N ASP A 135 -14.09 -5.04 13.36
CA ASP A 135 -14.47 -4.64 14.71
C ASP A 135 -13.89 -5.63 15.74
N ASP A 136 -13.49 -5.16 16.92
CA ASP A 136 -12.87 -5.99 17.95
C ASP A 136 -13.75 -7.18 18.39
N ARG A 137 -15.08 -6.99 18.40
CA ARG A 137 -16.04 -8.06 18.75
C ARG A 137 -16.12 -9.12 17.66
N VAL A 138 -16.02 -8.69 16.39
CA VAL A 138 -15.95 -9.58 15.23
C VAL A 138 -14.67 -10.42 15.28
N SER A 139 -13.53 -9.77 15.49
CA SER A 139 -12.23 -10.44 15.64
C SER A 139 -12.23 -11.44 16.80
N LYS A 140 -12.81 -11.06 17.94
CA LYS A 140 -12.95 -11.95 19.11
C LYS A 140 -13.83 -13.16 18.83
N ALA A 141 -14.93 -13.00 18.10
CA ALA A 141 -15.80 -14.12 17.74
C ALA A 141 -15.09 -15.16 16.85
N LEU A 142 -14.23 -14.69 15.94
CA LEU A 142 -13.43 -15.54 15.07
C LEU A 142 -12.33 -16.27 15.83
N THR A 143 -11.60 -15.56 16.71
CA THR A 143 -10.49 -16.16 17.49
C THR A 143 -10.95 -17.15 18.54
N THR A 144 -12.16 -16.97 19.08
CA THR A 144 -12.77 -17.90 20.05
C THR A 144 -13.50 -19.08 19.39
N GLY A 145 -13.54 -19.17 18.06
CA GLY A 145 -14.23 -20.22 17.32
C GLY A 145 -15.77 -20.09 17.35
N ARG A 146 -16.30 -18.99 17.86
CA ARG A 146 -17.75 -18.72 17.87
C ARG A 146 -18.30 -18.45 16.47
N ALA A 147 -17.44 -17.98 15.56
CA ALA A 147 -17.73 -17.78 14.15
C ALA A 147 -16.61 -18.40 13.31
N THR A 148 -16.93 -18.78 12.07
CA THR A 148 -16.01 -19.46 11.16
C THR A 148 -15.57 -18.58 9.98
N HIS A 149 -16.38 -17.59 9.60
CA HIS A 149 -16.13 -16.70 8.46
C HIS A 149 -16.17 -15.25 8.88
N ALA A 150 -15.21 -14.48 8.39
CA ALA A 150 -15.22 -13.02 8.44
C ALA A 150 -15.90 -12.46 7.20
N LEU A 151 -16.62 -11.37 7.36
CA LEU A 151 -17.24 -10.59 6.32
C LEU A 151 -16.76 -9.15 6.43
N LEU A 152 -16.28 -8.59 5.34
CA LEU A 152 -15.91 -7.19 5.24
C LEU A 152 -16.70 -6.54 4.11
N ALA A 153 -17.54 -5.59 4.46
CA ALA A 153 -18.41 -4.91 3.52
C ALA A 153 -17.92 -3.51 3.18
N PHE A 154 -18.12 -3.10 1.95
CA PHE A 154 -17.89 -1.77 1.44
C PHE A 154 -19.06 -1.33 0.56
N THR A 155 -19.50 -0.08 0.70
CA THR A 155 -20.49 0.53 -0.19
C THR A 155 -20.10 1.99 -0.48
N PRO A 156 -20.22 2.45 -1.74
CA PRO A 156 -20.05 3.87 -2.05
C PRO A 156 -21.02 4.72 -1.22
N ARG A 157 -20.54 5.84 -0.69
CA ARG A 157 -21.37 6.74 0.13
C ARG A 157 -22.49 7.40 -0.70
N ILE A 158 -23.61 7.79 -0.06
CA ILE A 158 -24.77 8.41 -0.74
C ILE A 158 -24.39 9.70 -1.46
N ASP A 159 -23.62 10.51 -0.78
CA ASP A 159 -23.13 11.80 -1.25
C ASP A 159 -22.19 11.68 -2.47
N THR A 160 -21.59 10.51 -2.70
CA THR A 160 -20.72 10.28 -3.87
C THR A 160 -21.47 10.25 -5.20
N TRP A 161 -22.74 9.86 -5.22
CA TRP A 161 -23.55 9.98 -6.43
C TRP A 161 -23.89 11.43 -6.78
N ALA A 162 -24.01 12.31 -5.78
CA ALA A 162 -24.11 13.75 -6.00
C ALA A 162 -22.81 14.29 -6.66
N THR A 163 -21.64 13.86 -6.16
CA THR A 163 -20.36 14.19 -6.77
C THR A 163 -20.25 13.70 -8.22
N VAL A 164 -20.72 12.48 -8.51
CA VAL A 164 -20.77 11.95 -9.89
C VAL A 164 -21.66 12.83 -10.78
N ALA A 165 -22.83 13.24 -10.26
CA ALA A 165 -23.75 14.09 -10.99
C ALA A 165 -23.16 15.47 -11.29
N GLU A 166 -22.52 16.10 -10.31
CA GLU A 166 -21.85 17.39 -10.46
C GLU A 166 -20.68 17.32 -11.43
N THR A 167 -19.79 16.31 -11.24
CA THR A 167 -18.58 16.13 -12.07
C THR A 167 -18.91 16.00 -13.55
N PHE A 168 -19.99 15.31 -13.89
CA PHE A 168 -20.39 15.08 -15.28
C PHE A 168 -21.57 15.93 -15.72
N ALA A 169 -21.98 16.91 -14.93
CA ALA A 169 -23.15 17.76 -15.19
C ALA A 169 -24.42 16.94 -15.56
N LEU A 170 -24.65 15.83 -14.83
CA LEU A 170 -25.81 14.99 -15.03
C LEU A 170 -27.06 15.64 -14.43
N THR A 171 -28.18 15.49 -15.11
CA THR A 171 -29.49 15.84 -14.52
C THR A 171 -29.86 14.86 -13.41
N PRO A 172 -30.73 15.23 -12.47
CA PRO A 172 -31.17 14.32 -11.41
C PRO A 172 -31.77 12.99 -11.94
N SER A 173 -32.41 13.01 -13.11
CA SER A 173 -32.97 11.81 -13.74
C SER A 173 -31.88 10.92 -14.36
N GLU A 174 -30.89 11.52 -15.02
CA GLU A 174 -29.71 10.81 -15.54
C GLU A 174 -28.91 10.15 -14.40
N ALA A 175 -28.65 10.91 -13.32
CA ALA A 175 -27.90 10.40 -12.16
C ALA A 175 -28.64 9.27 -11.45
N ARG A 176 -29.96 9.40 -11.23
CA ARG A 176 -30.78 8.33 -10.63
C ARG A 176 -30.79 7.05 -11.47
N LEU A 177 -30.92 7.20 -12.80
CA LEU A 177 -30.92 6.03 -13.68
C LEU A 177 -29.52 5.40 -13.75
N LEU A 178 -28.47 6.20 -13.78
CA LEU A 178 -27.09 5.67 -13.74
C LEU A 178 -26.82 4.91 -12.44
N ALA A 179 -27.25 5.42 -11.30
CA ALA A 179 -27.15 4.74 -10.02
C ALA A 179 -27.97 3.43 -9.99
N ALA A 180 -29.16 3.43 -10.60
CA ALA A 180 -29.97 2.22 -10.74
C ALA A 180 -29.31 1.19 -11.66
N LEU A 181 -28.76 1.63 -12.79
CA LEU A 181 -28.02 0.78 -13.73
C LEU A 181 -26.78 0.17 -13.08
N ALA A 182 -26.02 0.97 -12.33
CA ALA A 182 -24.88 0.47 -11.56
C ALA A 182 -25.27 -0.59 -10.53
N ARG A 183 -26.47 -0.52 -9.98
CA ARG A 183 -27.00 -1.49 -9.01
C ARG A 183 -27.50 -2.77 -9.66
N THR A 184 -28.27 -2.66 -10.76
CA THR A 184 -28.96 -3.81 -11.37
C THR A 184 -28.13 -4.49 -12.44
N GLY A 185 -27.15 -3.81 -13.03
CA GLY A 185 -26.34 -4.32 -14.15
C GLY A 185 -27.08 -4.40 -15.49
N ASP A 186 -28.39 -4.13 -15.53
CA ASP A 186 -29.22 -4.15 -16.73
C ASP A 186 -30.12 -2.90 -16.82
N LEU A 187 -30.21 -2.32 -18.01
CA LEU A 187 -30.96 -1.08 -18.22
C LEU A 187 -32.47 -1.28 -18.13
N ARG A 188 -32.99 -2.45 -18.48
CA ARG A 188 -34.41 -2.76 -18.36
C ARG A 188 -34.82 -2.84 -16.90
N ASP A 189 -34.03 -3.55 -16.10
CA ASP A 189 -34.26 -3.69 -14.66
C ASP A 189 -34.08 -2.34 -13.96
N ALA A 190 -33.08 -1.54 -14.34
CA ALA A 190 -32.88 -0.18 -13.85
C ALA A 190 -34.10 0.72 -14.15
N SER A 191 -34.61 0.66 -15.38
CA SER A 191 -35.79 1.44 -15.78
C SER A 191 -37.05 1.00 -15.01
N THR A 192 -37.26 -0.30 -14.86
CA THR A 192 -38.37 -0.88 -14.08
C THR A 192 -38.29 -0.44 -12.61
N SER A 193 -37.09 -0.47 -12.00
CA SER A 193 -36.88 -0.06 -10.60
C SER A 193 -37.23 1.41 -10.34
N LEU A 194 -37.15 2.24 -11.37
CA LEU A 194 -37.49 3.66 -11.32
C LEU A 194 -38.86 4.00 -11.87
N ASN A 195 -39.63 2.98 -12.27
CA ASN A 195 -40.94 3.12 -12.86
C ASN A 195 -40.97 4.06 -14.10
N ILE A 196 -39.96 3.89 -14.99
CA ILE A 196 -39.87 4.60 -16.27
C ILE A 196 -39.88 3.62 -17.43
N ALA A 197 -40.40 4.08 -18.60
CA ALA A 197 -40.35 3.28 -19.81
C ALA A 197 -38.92 3.01 -20.25
N TYR A 198 -38.63 1.82 -20.77
CA TYR A 198 -37.31 1.42 -21.25
C TYR A 198 -36.72 2.40 -22.29
N GLU A 199 -37.56 2.91 -23.21
CA GLU A 199 -37.12 3.90 -24.21
C GLU A 199 -36.72 5.26 -23.56
N THR A 200 -37.35 5.65 -22.48
CA THR A 200 -36.94 6.81 -21.68
C THR A 200 -35.59 6.54 -21.01
N GLY A 201 -35.42 5.36 -20.45
CA GLY A 201 -34.14 4.92 -19.90
C GLY A 201 -33.02 4.95 -20.94
N ARG A 202 -33.27 4.46 -22.15
CA ARG A 202 -32.28 4.52 -23.25
C ARG A 202 -31.86 5.95 -23.59
N LYS A 203 -32.82 6.89 -23.66
CA LYS A 203 -32.53 8.30 -23.94
C LYS A 203 -31.71 8.96 -22.85
N LEU A 204 -32.02 8.69 -21.58
CA LEU A 204 -31.30 9.22 -20.42
C LEU A 204 -29.85 8.69 -20.36
N ILE A 205 -29.65 7.38 -20.55
CA ILE A 205 -28.32 6.79 -20.58
C ILE A 205 -27.50 7.31 -21.77
N ALA A 206 -28.11 7.45 -22.95
CA ALA A 206 -27.43 8.05 -24.10
C ALA A 206 -27.01 9.50 -23.85
N ALA A 207 -27.83 10.28 -23.12
CA ALA A 207 -27.47 11.62 -22.70
C ALA A 207 -26.31 11.63 -21.67
N ALA A 208 -26.35 10.75 -20.68
CA ALA A 208 -25.28 10.58 -19.71
C ALA A 208 -23.96 10.16 -20.38
N MET A 209 -24.01 9.23 -21.34
CA MET A 209 -22.82 8.82 -22.12
C MET A 209 -22.21 9.98 -22.91
N ARG A 210 -23.03 10.83 -23.55
CA ARG A 210 -22.50 12.02 -24.23
C ARG A 210 -21.81 13.01 -23.28
N LYS A 211 -22.37 13.21 -22.08
CA LYS A 211 -21.82 14.13 -21.07
C LYS A 211 -20.52 13.63 -20.46
N THR A 212 -20.39 12.32 -20.29
CA THR A 212 -19.21 11.67 -19.72
C THR A 212 -18.13 11.33 -20.76
N GLY A 213 -18.43 11.51 -22.05
CA GLY A 213 -17.55 11.06 -23.15
C GLY A 213 -17.46 9.54 -23.27
N SER A 214 -18.32 8.77 -22.58
CA SER A 214 -18.32 7.32 -22.63
C SER A 214 -18.93 6.82 -23.94
N THR A 215 -18.32 5.81 -24.53
CA THR A 215 -18.80 5.20 -25.79
C THR A 215 -19.75 4.03 -25.53
N ARG A 216 -19.76 3.51 -24.30
CA ARG A 216 -20.53 2.32 -23.90
C ARG A 216 -21.06 2.45 -22.46
N GLN A 217 -22.15 1.74 -22.18
CA GLN A 217 -22.74 1.66 -20.83
C GLN A 217 -21.77 1.08 -19.81
N THR A 218 -20.96 0.09 -20.19
CA THR A 218 -19.94 -0.51 -19.34
C THR A 218 -18.90 0.52 -18.87
N GLU A 219 -18.43 1.34 -19.79
CA GLU A 219 -17.48 2.42 -19.49
C GLU A 219 -18.11 3.49 -18.60
N LEU A 220 -19.35 3.90 -18.89
CA LEU A 220 -20.10 4.86 -18.09
C LEU A 220 -20.26 4.38 -16.63
N VAL A 221 -20.71 3.14 -16.45
CA VAL A 221 -20.91 2.56 -15.10
C VAL A 221 -19.58 2.45 -14.37
N ARG A 222 -18.52 2.01 -15.03
CA ARG A 222 -17.19 1.94 -14.44
C ARG A 222 -16.69 3.31 -13.96
N PHE A 223 -16.76 4.34 -14.79
CA PHE A 223 -16.36 5.70 -14.41
C PHE A 223 -17.16 6.22 -13.21
N ALA A 224 -18.47 6.02 -13.25
CA ALA A 224 -19.34 6.45 -12.16
C ALA A 224 -18.99 5.74 -10.84
N LEU A 225 -18.77 4.44 -10.87
CA LEU A 225 -18.40 3.67 -9.67
C LEU A 225 -17.00 3.99 -9.16
N GLN A 226 -16.03 4.17 -10.06
CA GLN A 226 -14.68 4.57 -9.67
C GLN A 226 -14.66 5.95 -9.02
N LEU A 227 -15.40 6.91 -9.57
CA LEU A 227 -15.55 8.24 -8.97
C LEU A 227 -16.28 8.17 -7.64
N ALA A 228 -17.37 7.39 -7.57
CA ALA A 228 -18.14 7.17 -6.34
C ALA A 228 -17.31 6.48 -5.24
N ALA A 229 -16.38 5.62 -5.60
CA ALA A 229 -15.45 4.97 -4.66
C ALA A 229 -14.24 5.85 -4.30
N GLY A 230 -14.13 7.05 -4.88
CA GLY A 230 -12.97 7.94 -4.67
C GLY A 230 -11.69 7.45 -5.33
N SER A 231 -11.76 6.42 -6.19
CA SER A 231 -10.62 5.88 -6.92
C SER A 231 -10.88 5.91 -8.43
N ILE A 232 -10.12 6.69 -9.14
CA ILE A 232 -10.20 6.76 -10.62
C ILE A 232 -9.29 5.69 -11.28
N MET A 233 -8.37 5.11 -10.50
CA MET A 233 -7.35 4.19 -11.01
C MET A 233 -7.48 2.81 -10.38
N PRO A 234 -7.40 1.73 -11.17
CA PRO A 234 -7.26 0.40 -10.61
C PRO A 234 -5.99 0.30 -9.76
N PRO A 235 -6.02 -0.45 -8.65
CA PRO A 235 -4.84 -0.66 -7.82
C PRO A 235 -3.74 -1.38 -8.59
N ALA A 236 -2.51 -1.26 -8.12
CA ALA A 236 -1.39 -2.03 -8.67
C ALA A 236 -1.67 -3.54 -8.58
N GLY A 237 -1.33 -4.29 -9.62
CA GLY A 237 -1.60 -5.73 -9.63
C GLY A 237 -3.08 -6.13 -9.76
N ALA A 238 -3.98 -5.21 -10.13
CA ALA A 238 -5.42 -5.44 -10.21
C ALA A 238 -5.83 -6.68 -11.02
N ASP A 239 -5.08 -7.02 -12.08
CA ASP A 239 -5.31 -8.25 -12.85
C ASP A 239 -5.04 -9.50 -12.02
N GLY A 240 -3.98 -9.48 -11.21
CA GLY A 240 -3.63 -10.57 -10.30
C GLY A 240 -4.67 -10.74 -9.19
N ILE A 241 -5.09 -9.63 -8.57
CA ILE A 241 -6.13 -9.61 -7.55
C ILE A 241 -7.44 -10.20 -8.11
N PHE A 242 -7.87 -9.74 -9.29
CA PHE A 242 -9.09 -10.25 -9.93
C PHE A 242 -8.97 -11.73 -10.30
N ALA A 243 -7.78 -12.15 -10.80
CA ALA A 243 -7.50 -13.55 -11.12
C ALA A 243 -7.60 -14.45 -9.88
N GLU A 244 -7.00 -14.03 -8.78
CA GLU A 244 -7.00 -14.79 -7.53
C GLU A 244 -8.39 -14.90 -6.89
N LEU A 245 -9.16 -13.80 -6.89
CA LEU A 245 -10.51 -13.78 -6.33
C LEU A 245 -11.46 -14.76 -6.99
N PHE A 246 -11.40 -14.87 -8.31
CA PHE A 246 -12.35 -15.66 -9.10
C PHE A 246 -11.73 -16.96 -9.63
N ASP A 247 -10.55 -17.35 -9.13
CA ASP A 247 -9.79 -18.54 -9.59
C ASP A 247 -9.62 -18.57 -11.13
N LEU A 248 -9.25 -17.43 -11.67
CA LEU A 248 -9.00 -17.24 -13.10
C LEU A 248 -7.50 -17.24 -13.39
N SER A 249 -7.13 -17.61 -14.63
CA SER A 249 -5.78 -17.28 -15.11
C SER A 249 -5.65 -15.76 -15.30
N VAL A 250 -4.43 -15.23 -15.16
CA VAL A 250 -4.14 -13.80 -15.37
C VAL A 250 -4.62 -13.33 -16.76
N ARG A 251 -4.49 -14.18 -17.80
CA ARG A 251 -5.01 -13.86 -19.13
C ARG A 251 -6.52 -13.66 -19.13
N ARG A 252 -7.28 -14.50 -18.42
CA ARG A 252 -8.74 -14.36 -18.29
C ARG A 252 -9.13 -13.13 -17.49
N ALA A 253 -8.38 -12.80 -16.45
CA ALA A 253 -8.56 -11.55 -15.71
C ALA A 253 -8.31 -10.33 -16.61
N ARG A 254 -7.24 -10.35 -17.41
CA ARG A 254 -6.94 -9.26 -18.35
C ARG A 254 -8.03 -9.06 -19.39
N ILE A 255 -8.56 -10.13 -20.00
CA ILE A 255 -9.65 -9.96 -20.96
C ILE A 255 -10.93 -9.47 -20.30
N ALA A 256 -11.24 -9.94 -19.08
CA ALA A 256 -12.37 -9.45 -18.29
C ALA A 256 -12.28 -7.94 -18.06
N ARG A 257 -11.13 -7.46 -17.62
CA ARG A 257 -10.90 -6.04 -17.33
C ARG A 257 -10.91 -5.15 -18.57
N ARG A 258 -10.39 -5.63 -19.71
CA ARG A 258 -10.49 -4.90 -20.98
C ARG A 258 -11.93 -4.73 -21.43
N VAL A 259 -12.73 -5.80 -21.36
CA VAL A 259 -14.16 -5.73 -21.68
C VAL A 259 -14.91 -4.86 -20.67
N ALA A 260 -14.60 -4.95 -19.39
CA ALA A 260 -15.13 -4.07 -18.34
C ALA A 260 -14.76 -2.59 -18.59
N ASN A 261 -13.62 -2.33 -19.21
CA ASN A 261 -13.18 -0.98 -19.62
C ASN A 261 -13.85 -0.48 -20.91
N GLY A 262 -14.78 -1.23 -21.48
CA GLY A 262 -15.54 -0.83 -22.65
C GLY A 262 -14.99 -1.35 -24.00
N GLU A 263 -13.88 -2.10 -24.00
CA GLU A 263 -13.38 -2.71 -25.24
C GLU A 263 -14.34 -3.80 -25.77
N THR A 264 -14.41 -3.95 -27.09
CA THR A 264 -15.07 -5.12 -27.67
C THR A 264 -14.23 -6.35 -27.40
N ARG A 265 -14.86 -7.53 -27.45
CA ARG A 265 -14.16 -8.81 -27.39
C ARG A 265 -13.02 -8.87 -28.42
N ASP A 266 -13.24 -8.37 -29.64
CA ASP A 266 -12.26 -8.44 -30.72
C ASP A 266 -11.10 -7.45 -30.51
N GLN A 267 -11.37 -6.26 -29.93
CA GLN A 267 -10.34 -5.33 -29.48
C GLN A 267 -9.49 -5.94 -28.37
N ALA A 268 -10.13 -6.52 -27.35
CA ALA A 268 -9.44 -7.20 -26.27
C ALA A 268 -8.62 -8.40 -26.77
N ALA A 269 -9.15 -9.19 -27.72
CA ALA A 269 -8.42 -10.29 -28.35
C ALA A 269 -7.17 -9.81 -29.08
N LYS A 270 -7.30 -8.74 -29.88
CA LYS A 270 -6.17 -8.14 -30.61
C LYS A 270 -5.10 -7.63 -29.66
N ALA A 271 -5.50 -6.91 -28.61
CA ALA A 271 -4.58 -6.36 -27.62
C ALA A 271 -3.83 -7.45 -26.83
N LEU A 272 -4.49 -8.57 -26.54
CA LEU A 272 -3.88 -9.72 -25.85
C LEU A 272 -3.17 -10.72 -26.80
N LYS A 273 -3.14 -10.43 -28.09
CA LYS A 273 -2.55 -11.30 -29.15
C LYS A 273 -3.09 -12.73 -29.10
N ILE A 274 -4.42 -12.88 -28.89
CA ILE A 274 -5.13 -14.17 -28.90
C ILE A 274 -6.18 -14.21 -30.01
N SER A 275 -6.62 -15.41 -30.39
CA SER A 275 -7.66 -15.57 -31.39
C SER A 275 -9.04 -15.12 -30.87
N ALA A 276 -9.93 -14.69 -31.77
CA ALA A 276 -11.31 -14.37 -31.44
C ALA A 276 -12.06 -15.54 -30.78
N ALA A 277 -11.76 -16.77 -31.21
CA ALA A 277 -12.32 -17.99 -30.63
C ALA A 277 -11.86 -18.18 -29.17
N GLN A 278 -10.56 -17.98 -28.92
CA GLN A 278 -9.99 -18.04 -27.57
C GLN A 278 -10.59 -16.95 -26.66
N ALA A 279 -10.71 -15.73 -27.16
CA ALA A 279 -11.32 -14.63 -26.41
C ALA A 279 -12.78 -14.91 -26.03
N LYS A 280 -13.55 -15.52 -26.96
CA LYS A 280 -14.94 -15.94 -26.68
C LYS A 280 -15.00 -17.00 -25.58
N ALA A 281 -14.12 -18.02 -25.65
CA ALA A 281 -14.04 -19.07 -24.64
C ALA A 281 -13.62 -18.53 -23.27
N ASP A 282 -12.60 -17.66 -23.24
CA ASP A 282 -12.11 -17.05 -22.01
C ASP A 282 -13.17 -16.15 -21.36
N LEU A 283 -13.89 -15.32 -22.13
CA LEU A 283 -14.98 -14.50 -21.59
C LEU A 283 -16.14 -15.34 -21.07
N LYS A 284 -16.50 -16.43 -21.75
CA LYS A 284 -17.52 -17.36 -21.25
C LYS A 284 -17.11 -17.94 -19.89
N ALA A 285 -15.83 -18.35 -19.76
CA ALA A 285 -15.32 -18.86 -18.49
C ALA A 285 -15.30 -17.77 -17.39
N VAL A 286 -14.98 -16.51 -17.74
CA VAL A 286 -15.05 -15.37 -16.83
C VAL A 286 -16.47 -15.15 -16.32
N TYR A 287 -17.45 -15.11 -17.22
CA TYR A 287 -18.86 -14.90 -16.83
C TYR A 287 -19.35 -15.97 -15.87
N VAL A 288 -18.99 -17.22 -16.12
CA VAL A 288 -19.32 -18.34 -15.22
C VAL A 288 -18.61 -18.22 -13.87
N ALA A 289 -17.30 -17.93 -13.87
CA ALA A 289 -16.52 -17.85 -12.66
C ALA A 289 -16.91 -16.65 -11.76
N CYS A 290 -17.33 -15.54 -12.39
CA CYS A 290 -17.73 -14.31 -11.71
C CYS A 290 -19.23 -14.28 -11.37
N ASP A 291 -20.02 -15.26 -11.82
CA ASP A 291 -21.48 -15.29 -11.70
C ASP A 291 -22.13 -14.00 -12.21
N VAL A 292 -21.74 -13.56 -13.41
CA VAL A 292 -22.28 -12.38 -14.10
C VAL A 292 -22.85 -12.77 -15.46
N SER A 293 -23.89 -12.05 -15.88
CA SER A 293 -24.59 -12.36 -17.15
C SER A 293 -24.33 -11.33 -18.24
N THR A 294 -23.95 -10.11 -17.90
CA THR A 294 -23.77 -9.01 -18.85
C THR A 294 -22.39 -8.36 -18.72
N ALA A 295 -21.96 -7.67 -19.78
CA ALA A 295 -20.73 -6.87 -19.73
C ALA A 295 -20.83 -5.69 -18.74
N VAL A 296 -22.03 -5.19 -18.47
CA VAL A 296 -22.27 -4.13 -17.47
C VAL A 296 -22.11 -4.68 -16.07
N ASP A 297 -22.61 -5.89 -15.79
CA ASP A 297 -22.38 -6.57 -14.52
C ASP A 297 -20.89 -6.82 -14.28
N LEU A 298 -20.18 -7.27 -15.32
CA LEU A 298 -18.74 -7.47 -15.24
C LEU A 298 -18.00 -6.15 -14.95
N SER A 299 -18.41 -5.04 -15.59
CA SER A 299 -17.86 -3.72 -15.33
C SER A 299 -18.09 -3.27 -13.89
N ARG A 300 -19.28 -3.48 -13.38
CA ARG A 300 -19.61 -3.19 -11.99
C ARG A 300 -18.73 -4.01 -11.05
N LEU A 301 -18.66 -5.31 -11.25
CA LEU A 301 -17.87 -6.22 -10.42
C LEU A 301 -16.39 -5.83 -10.41
N VAL A 302 -15.82 -5.52 -11.57
CA VAL A 302 -14.42 -5.07 -11.67
C VAL A 302 -14.21 -3.75 -10.91
N ALA A 303 -15.12 -2.77 -11.05
CA ALA A 303 -15.01 -1.50 -10.35
C ALA A 303 -15.11 -1.66 -8.82
N GLU A 304 -15.98 -2.53 -8.34
CA GLU A 304 -16.17 -2.79 -6.92
C GLU A 304 -14.99 -3.58 -6.32
N VAL A 305 -14.44 -4.55 -7.06
CA VAL A 305 -13.19 -5.23 -6.66
C VAL A 305 -12.03 -4.25 -6.61
N ASP A 306 -11.91 -3.37 -7.61
CA ASP A 306 -10.85 -2.34 -7.62
C ASP A 306 -11.00 -1.37 -6.44
N ALA A 307 -12.22 -0.97 -6.11
CA ALA A 307 -12.50 -0.11 -4.95
C ALA A 307 -12.15 -0.81 -3.62
N LEU A 308 -12.54 -2.07 -3.45
CA LEU A 308 -12.17 -2.86 -2.27
C LEU A 308 -10.66 -3.07 -2.16
N ALA A 309 -10.00 -3.37 -3.27
CA ALA A 309 -8.56 -3.57 -3.30
C ALA A 309 -7.80 -2.27 -3.00
N GLY A 310 -8.23 -1.14 -3.58
CA GLY A 310 -7.67 0.18 -3.28
C GLY A 310 -7.88 0.59 -1.82
N LEU A 311 -9.05 0.27 -1.25
CA LEU A 311 -9.35 0.53 0.13
C LEU A 311 -8.51 -0.34 1.08
N ALA A 312 -8.35 -1.63 0.74
CA ALA A 312 -7.48 -2.55 1.48
C ALA A 312 -6.01 -2.09 1.44
N GLU A 313 -5.54 -1.65 0.28
CA GLU A 313 -4.19 -1.11 0.10
C GLU A 313 -3.98 0.15 0.94
N ALA A 314 -4.94 1.08 0.94
CA ALA A 314 -4.87 2.32 1.74
C ALA A 314 -4.90 2.06 3.25
N CYS A 315 -5.58 0.99 3.69
CA CYS A 315 -5.61 0.56 5.09
C CYS A 315 -4.46 -0.41 5.43
N ASP A 316 -3.57 -0.69 4.49
CA ASP A 316 -2.51 -1.69 4.62
C ASP A 316 -3.04 -3.07 5.02
N VAL A 317 -4.17 -3.44 4.45
CA VAL A 317 -4.86 -4.71 4.69
C VAL A 317 -4.78 -5.55 3.42
N GLN A 318 -4.26 -6.75 3.52
CA GLN A 318 -4.37 -7.72 2.44
C GLN A 318 -5.75 -8.39 2.50
N LEU A 319 -6.62 -8.03 1.56
CA LEU A 319 -7.91 -8.72 1.38
C LEU A 319 -7.73 -10.11 0.78
N PHE A 320 -6.62 -10.33 0.08
CA PHE A 320 -6.43 -11.49 -0.78
C PHE A 320 -5.04 -12.06 -0.60
N GLY A 321 -4.99 -13.30 -0.28
CA GLY A 321 -3.77 -14.09 -0.29
C GLY A 321 -2.99 -14.13 1.00
N ASN A 322 -2.46 -15.26 1.17
CA ASN A 322 -1.44 -15.77 2.07
C ASN A 322 -1.20 -15.06 3.42
N GLU A 323 -1.57 -15.75 4.45
CA GLU A 323 -1.00 -15.96 5.81
C GLU A 323 -0.14 -14.87 6.48
N ILE A 324 0.06 -13.72 5.84
CA ILE A 324 0.85 -12.65 6.41
C ILE A 324 -0.10 -11.74 7.19
N ARG A 325 -0.01 -11.80 8.49
CA ARG A 325 -0.72 -10.90 9.41
C ARG A 325 -0.37 -9.47 9.03
N ALA A 326 -1.37 -8.65 8.71
CA ALA A 326 -1.18 -7.22 8.57
C ALA A 326 -0.69 -6.62 9.90
N GLU A 327 -0.02 -5.52 9.80
CA GLU A 327 0.42 -4.77 10.97
C GLU A 327 -0.81 -4.31 11.76
N PRO A 328 -0.79 -4.37 13.11
CA PRO A 328 -1.88 -3.91 13.98
C PRO A 328 -1.98 -2.37 13.91
N LEU A 329 -2.60 -1.88 12.85
CA LEU A 329 -2.72 -0.46 12.53
C LEU A 329 -3.57 0.29 13.55
N ARG A 330 -3.01 1.37 14.05
CA ARG A 330 -3.72 2.39 14.83
C ARG A 330 -3.57 3.76 14.16
N LEU A 331 -4.65 4.54 14.15
CA LEU A 331 -4.68 5.92 13.66
C LEU A 331 -4.98 6.84 14.83
N LEU A 332 -4.01 7.68 15.16
CA LEU A 332 -4.12 8.69 16.22
C LEU A 332 -4.35 10.06 15.60
N ARG A 333 -5.40 10.76 16.02
CA ARG A 333 -5.56 12.19 15.69
C ARG A 333 -4.61 13.01 16.55
N ARG A 334 -3.78 13.85 15.91
CA ARG A 334 -2.88 14.76 16.64
C ARG A 334 -3.67 15.69 17.56
N ARG A 335 -3.15 15.92 18.73
CA ARG A 335 -3.81 16.77 19.76
C ARG A 335 -3.55 18.25 19.52
N ILE A 336 -2.32 18.61 19.14
CA ILE A 336 -1.85 20.00 19.05
C ILE A 336 -1.87 20.51 17.62
N ARG A 337 -1.67 19.65 16.65
CA ARG A 337 -1.55 19.98 15.21
C ARG A 337 -2.62 19.25 14.41
N PRO A 338 -3.01 19.74 13.22
CA PRO A 338 -3.96 19.03 12.39
C PRO A 338 -3.37 17.73 11.83
N GLY A 339 -4.25 16.77 11.52
CA GLY A 339 -3.90 15.53 10.86
C GLY A 339 -3.79 14.33 11.79
N ARG A 340 -3.38 13.20 11.23
CA ARG A 340 -3.33 11.89 11.88
C ARG A 340 -1.92 11.32 11.85
N ILE A 341 -1.65 10.44 12.79
CA ILE A 341 -0.44 9.62 12.87
C ILE A 341 -0.86 8.16 12.74
N ALA A 342 -0.24 7.45 11.82
CA ALA A 342 -0.40 6.01 11.67
C ALA A 342 0.76 5.28 12.35
N PHE A 343 0.44 4.25 13.13
CA PHE A 343 1.45 3.42 13.76
C PHE A 343 0.94 1.98 13.94
N ALA A 344 1.86 1.04 14.11
CA ALA A 344 1.56 -0.34 14.42
C ALA A 344 2.12 -0.70 15.79
N ASP A 345 1.29 -1.27 16.67
CA ASP A 345 1.65 -1.70 18.03
C ASP A 345 1.64 -3.22 18.10
N HIS A 346 2.82 -3.85 17.99
CA HIS A 346 2.98 -5.30 17.80
C HIS A 346 3.12 -6.10 19.08
N GLY A 347 3.23 -5.44 20.21
CA GLY A 347 3.57 -6.16 21.43
C GLY A 347 2.52 -6.12 22.52
N PRO A 348 2.69 -6.94 23.54
CA PRO A 348 1.85 -6.85 24.73
C PRO A 348 2.07 -5.48 25.41
N PRO A 349 1.01 -4.84 25.95
CA PRO A 349 1.14 -3.55 26.63
C PRO A 349 2.16 -3.56 27.79
N SER A 350 2.41 -4.72 28.40
CA SER A 350 3.38 -4.89 29.49
C SER A 350 4.83 -5.04 29.00
N GLY A 351 5.05 -5.18 27.68
CA GLY A 351 6.39 -5.29 27.13
C GLY A 351 7.17 -3.98 27.21
N PHE A 352 8.51 -4.05 27.26
CA PHE A 352 9.34 -2.85 27.23
C PHE A 352 9.28 -2.18 25.84
N PRO A 353 8.93 -0.88 25.76
CA PRO A 353 8.66 -0.22 24.48
C PRO A 353 9.90 -0.04 23.62
N ILE A 354 9.81 -0.44 22.35
CA ILE A 354 10.80 -0.15 21.31
C ILE A 354 10.11 0.59 20.17
N LEU A 355 10.58 1.78 19.87
CA LEU A 355 10.17 2.57 18.72
C LEU A 355 10.99 2.14 17.51
N ILE A 356 10.36 1.55 16.51
CA ILE A 356 11.04 1.15 15.28
C ILE A 356 10.87 2.23 14.22
N PHE A 357 12.00 2.77 13.76
CA PHE A 357 12.05 3.73 12.67
C PHE A 357 12.33 3.00 11.36
N HIS A 358 11.42 3.14 10.41
CA HIS A 358 11.54 2.54 9.10
C HIS A 358 12.57 3.28 8.22
N THR A 359 13.04 2.64 7.13
CA THR A 359 13.89 3.28 6.13
C THR A 359 13.10 4.32 5.33
N THR A 360 13.79 5.15 4.55
CA THR A 360 13.13 6.09 3.60
C THR A 360 12.32 5.36 2.52
N THR A 361 12.69 4.11 2.20
CA THR A 361 11.99 3.24 1.25
C THR A 361 11.16 2.16 1.93
N GLY A 362 10.89 2.28 3.23
CA GLY A 362 10.10 1.36 4.03
C GLY A 362 8.88 2.03 4.66
N GLY A 363 8.16 1.29 5.48
CA GLY A 363 6.95 1.74 6.16
C GLY A 363 6.73 0.99 7.48
N ARG A 364 5.47 0.90 7.93
CA ARG A 364 5.09 0.17 9.15
C ARG A 364 5.40 -1.32 9.07
N ALA A 365 5.36 -1.91 7.88
CA ALA A 365 5.70 -3.31 7.70
C ALA A 365 7.16 -3.57 8.06
N GLN A 366 7.37 -4.44 9.00
CA GLN A 366 8.68 -4.83 9.50
C GLN A 366 8.87 -6.33 9.39
N SER A 367 10.12 -6.78 9.47
CA SER A 367 10.48 -8.20 9.47
C SER A 367 9.67 -9.01 10.48
N PRO A 368 8.91 -10.03 10.05
CA PRO A 368 8.17 -10.90 10.96
C PRO A 368 9.08 -11.63 11.94
N LYS A 369 10.30 -11.97 11.50
CA LYS A 369 11.31 -12.61 12.36
C LYS A 369 11.78 -11.66 13.46
N LEU A 370 12.10 -10.41 13.11
CA LEU A 370 12.48 -9.39 14.08
C LEU A 370 11.35 -9.16 15.09
N LEU A 371 10.13 -8.92 14.64
CA LEU A 371 8.99 -8.64 15.50
C LEU A 371 8.71 -9.79 16.48
N ARG A 372 8.68 -11.04 16.00
CA ARG A 372 8.52 -12.22 16.85
C ARG A 372 9.63 -12.31 17.90
N THR A 373 10.88 -12.12 17.48
CA THR A 373 12.04 -12.18 18.37
C THR A 373 11.97 -11.10 19.44
N LEU A 374 11.59 -9.88 19.10
CA LEU A 374 11.43 -8.80 20.08
C LEU A 374 10.33 -9.12 21.10
N VAL A 375 9.15 -9.54 20.65
CA VAL A 375 8.04 -9.89 21.53
C VAL A 375 8.39 -11.07 22.45
N GLN A 376 9.04 -12.11 21.94
CA GLN A 376 9.50 -13.27 22.74
C GLN A 376 10.53 -12.87 23.80
N ASN A 377 11.27 -11.79 23.60
CA ASN A 377 12.23 -11.26 24.58
C ASN A 377 11.67 -10.13 25.46
N GLY A 378 10.35 -10.03 25.55
CA GLY A 378 9.67 -9.10 26.48
C GLY A 378 9.65 -7.64 26.02
N TYR A 379 9.84 -7.38 24.73
CA TYR A 379 9.71 -6.05 24.16
C TYR A 379 8.33 -5.81 23.56
N ARG A 380 7.94 -4.52 23.47
CA ARG A 380 6.76 -4.03 22.78
C ARG A 380 7.19 -3.21 21.55
N PRO A 381 7.28 -3.81 20.37
CA PRO A 381 7.63 -3.08 19.17
C PRO A 381 6.49 -2.15 18.74
N VAL A 382 6.79 -0.87 18.57
CA VAL A 382 5.88 0.15 18.05
C VAL A 382 6.52 0.78 16.82
N VAL A 383 5.89 0.63 15.67
CA VAL A 383 6.38 1.18 14.40
C VAL A 383 5.55 2.38 14.02
N ILE A 384 6.17 3.55 13.93
CA ILE A 384 5.49 4.81 13.63
C ILE A 384 5.81 5.20 12.19
N GLU A 385 4.77 5.49 11.39
CA GLU A 385 4.98 6.14 10.09
C GLU A 385 5.29 7.61 10.30
N ARG A 386 6.42 8.03 9.76
CA ARG A 386 6.85 9.42 9.85
C ARG A 386 5.94 10.35 9.02
N PRO A 387 5.93 11.67 9.31
CA PRO A 387 5.08 12.64 8.60
C PRO A 387 5.19 12.52 7.09
N GLY A 388 4.04 12.39 6.43
CA GLY A 388 3.92 12.26 4.98
C GLY A 388 4.21 10.87 4.42
N TYR A 389 4.47 9.86 5.25
CA TYR A 389 4.55 8.45 4.85
C TYR A 389 3.23 7.73 5.10
N GLY A 390 2.91 6.79 4.23
CA GLY A 390 1.75 5.91 4.34
C GLY A 390 0.46 6.67 4.65
N LEU A 391 -0.08 6.44 5.83
CA LEU A 391 -1.32 7.06 6.31
C LEU A 391 -1.09 8.20 7.33
N THR A 392 0.16 8.58 7.58
CA THR A 392 0.49 9.73 8.43
C THR A 392 0.46 11.02 7.62
N ASP A 393 -0.38 11.96 8.06
CA ASP A 393 -0.50 13.25 7.39
C ASP A 393 0.80 14.06 7.51
N MET A 394 1.15 14.77 6.44
CA MET A 394 2.33 15.64 6.43
C MET A 394 2.18 16.77 7.44
N LEU A 395 3.29 17.13 8.10
CA LEU A 395 3.41 18.33 8.92
C LEU A 395 4.35 19.34 8.25
N GLY A 396 4.00 20.60 8.33
CA GLY A 396 4.89 21.68 7.90
C GLY A 396 6.13 21.82 8.81
N GLY A 397 7.19 22.40 8.29
CA GLY A 397 8.43 22.62 8.98
C GLY A 397 9.51 21.58 8.66
N GLN A 398 10.51 21.46 9.54
CA GLN A 398 11.61 20.51 9.38
C GLN A 398 11.10 19.09 9.65
N CYS A 399 11.24 18.19 8.67
CA CYS A 399 10.60 16.87 8.68
C CYS A 399 11.00 15.98 9.87
N TRP A 400 12.25 16.07 10.33
CA TRP A 400 12.73 15.25 11.45
C TRP A 400 12.23 15.75 12.81
N ALA A 401 12.10 17.07 12.98
CA ALA A 401 11.47 17.65 14.18
C ALA A 401 9.96 17.33 14.22
N ALA A 402 9.30 17.31 13.05
CA ALA A 402 7.92 16.87 12.93
C ALA A 402 7.75 15.40 13.32
N ALA A 403 8.67 14.53 12.91
CA ALA A 403 8.69 13.12 13.30
C ALA A 403 8.86 12.96 14.83
N ALA A 404 9.74 13.74 15.46
CA ALA A 404 9.92 13.72 16.90
C ALA A 404 8.64 14.13 17.67
N ALA A 405 7.93 15.13 17.17
CA ALA A 405 6.65 15.56 17.77
C ALA A 405 5.60 14.45 17.69
N ASP A 406 5.47 13.77 16.54
CA ASP A 406 4.55 12.65 16.38
C ASP A 406 4.89 11.48 17.31
N VAL A 407 6.17 11.19 17.50
CA VAL A 407 6.63 10.17 18.46
C VAL A 407 6.16 10.53 19.88
N GLY A 408 6.28 11.80 20.28
CA GLY A 408 5.81 12.27 21.58
C GLY A 408 4.32 11.99 21.79
N GLU A 409 3.49 12.32 20.79
CA GLU A 409 2.04 12.09 20.86
C GLU A 409 1.69 10.58 20.91
N VAL A 410 2.41 9.72 20.18
CA VAL A 410 2.20 8.27 20.24
C VAL A 410 2.60 7.69 21.60
N LEU A 411 3.72 8.14 22.18
CA LEU A 411 4.13 7.73 23.53
C LEU A 411 3.09 8.11 24.58
N ASP A 412 2.50 9.30 24.46
CA ASP A 412 1.43 9.77 25.36
C ASP A 412 0.16 8.92 25.20
N GLU A 413 -0.25 8.63 23.96
CA GLU A 413 -1.41 7.79 23.68
C GLU A 413 -1.27 6.37 24.23
N LEU A 414 -0.05 5.84 24.19
CA LEU A 414 0.27 4.49 24.68
C LEU A 414 0.57 4.46 26.19
N ASN A 415 0.55 5.60 26.89
CA ASN A 415 0.97 5.77 28.27
C ASN A 415 2.38 5.21 28.51
N VAL A 416 3.30 5.48 27.59
CA VAL A 416 4.70 5.04 27.64
C VAL A 416 5.55 6.20 28.17
N ALA A 417 6.17 6.04 29.33
CA ALA A 417 7.03 7.06 29.92
C ALA A 417 8.35 7.19 29.14
N ALA A 418 8.96 6.06 28.81
CA ALA A 418 10.23 6.03 28.10
C ALA A 418 10.35 4.79 27.19
N ALA A 419 11.15 4.89 26.14
CA ALA A 419 11.36 3.84 25.14
C ALA A 419 12.82 3.82 24.64
N VAL A 420 13.20 2.75 23.96
CA VAL A 420 14.43 2.67 23.15
C VAL A 420 14.07 2.81 21.66
N ILE A 421 14.91 3.48 20.90
CA ILE A 421 14.76 3.55 19.44
C ILE A 421 15.59 2.46 18.77
N LEU A 422 14.98 1.75 17.82
CA LEU A 422 15.64 0.88 16.85
C LEU A 422 15.42 1.46 15.47
N ALA A 423 16.46 1.98 14.83
CA ALA A 423 16.37 2.56 13.51
C ALA A 423 17.17 1.76 12.49
N ARG A 424 16.53 1.41 11.39
CA ARG A 424 17.15 0.79 10.23
C ARG A 424 17.18 1.78 9.09
N GLY A 425 18.37 2.34 8.77
CA GLY A 425 18.54 3.32 7.70
C GLY A 425 17.99 4.73 7.99
N GLY A 426 16.93 4.89 8.76
CA GLY A 426 16.35 6.18 9.17
C GLY A 426 17.07 6.79 10.38
N ALA A 427 18.37 6.97 10.33
CA ALA A 427 19.15 7.38 11.49
C ALA A 427 18.96 8.84 11.87
N GLN A 428 18.85 9.74 10.90
CA GLN A 428 18.70 11.19 11.16
C GLN A 428 17.42 11.52 11.95
N PRO A 429 16.23 11.05 11.54
CA PRO A 429 15.03 11.26 12.35
C PRO A 429 15.11 10.57 13.72
N ALA A 430 15.81 9.45 13.86
CA ALA A 430 16.02 8.79 15.15
C ALA A 430 16.88 9.63 16.09
N VAL A 431 17.99 10.18 15.58
CA VAL A 431 18.92 11.06 16.34
C VAL A 431 18.20 12.34 16.76
N VAL A 432 17.46 12.98 15.84
CA VAL A 432 16.70 14.20 16.16
C VAL A 432 15.60 13.91 17.20
N THR A 433 14.90 12.77 17.06
CA THR A 433 13.89 12.37 18.06
C THR A 433 14.50 12.15 19.43
N ALA A 434 15.65 11.48 19.51
CA ALA A 434 16.34 11.26 20.78
C ALA A 434 16.83 12.58 21.40
N ALA A 435 17.25 13.55 20.60
CA ALA A 435 17.63 14.87 21.09
C ALA A 435 16.43 15.67 21.64
N VAL A 436 15.32 15.66 20.91
CA VAL A 436 14.09 16.41 21.27
C VAL A 436 13.39 15.79 22.47
N LEU A 437 13.33 14.46 22.52
CA LEU A 437 12.65 13.69 23.56
C LEU A 437 13.63 13.04 24.56
N HIS A 438 14.74 13.70 24.85
CA HIS A 438 15.86 13.15 25.61
C HIS A 438 15.45 12.47 26.94
N ASN A 439 14.45 13.00 27.64
CA ASN A 439 13.92 12.41 28.89
C ASN A 439 13.03 11.18 28.68
N ARG A 440 12.69 10.86 27.41
CA ARG A 440 11.79 9.75 27.05
C ARG A 440 12.47 8.70 26.17
N ILE A 441 13.72 8.93 25.77
CA ILE A 441 14.49 7.99 24.96
C ILE A 441 15.70 7.53 25.75
N ASN A 442 15.64 6.29 26.21
CA ASN A 442 16.68 5.68 27.04
C ASN A 442 17.96 5.34 26.27
N GLY A 443 17.85 5.14 24.97
CA GLY A 443 18.97 4.80 24.11
C GLY A 443 18.54 4.55 22.67
N VAL A 444 19.51 4.40 21.79
CA VAL A 444 19.28 4.23 20.35
C VAL A 444 20.17 3.11 19.80
N VAL A 445 19.57 2.25 18.97
CA VAL A 445 20.29 1.27 18.17
C VAL A 445 20.10 1.62 16.69
N LEU A 446 21.18 1.95 16.01
CA LEU A 446 21.20 2.25 14.58
C LEU A 446 21.74 1.04 13.81
N ILE A 447 21.03 0.59 12.79
CA ILE A 447 21.43 -0.52 11.93
C ILE A 447 21.63 -0.02 10.50
N GLY A 448 22.85 -0.11 9.99
CA GLY A 448 23.23 0.34 8.67
C GLY A 448 22.79 1.78 8.40
N PRO A 449 23.15 2.76 9.27
CA PRO A 449 22.76 4.14 9.04
C PRO A 449 23.50 4.69 7.81
N ASP A 450 22.72 5.18 6.84
CA ASP A 450 23.26 5.74 5.61
C ASP A 450 24.11 6.98 5.92
N PRO A 451 25.36 7.09 5.38
CA PRO A 451 26.10 8.35 5.41
C PRO A 451 25.47 9.35 4.42
N PRO A 452 25.76 10.66 4.54
CA PRO A 452 25.37 11.63 3.52
C PRO A 452 25.90 11.24 2.14
N VAL A 453 25.06 11.36 1.11
CA VAL A 453 25.37 10.88 -0.25
C VAL A 453 26.63 11.49 -0.85
N HIS A 454 26.91 12.76 -0.54
CA HIS A 454 28.12 13.45 -1.02
C HIS A 454 29.42 12.92 -0.42
N LEU A 455 29.34 12.14 0.68
CA LEU A 455 30.49 11.50 1.32
C LEU A 455 30.67 10.05 0.88
N ASP A 456 29.67 9.46 0.27
CA ASP A 456 29.74 8.09 -0.22
C ASP A 456 30.48 8.03 -1.56
N ARG A 457 31.74 7.68 -1.51
CA ARG A 457 32.61 7.50 -2.70
C ARG A 457 32.44 6.13 -3.36
N SER A 458 31.78 5.18 -2.68
CA SER A 458 31.77 3.79 -3.12
C SER A 458 30.58 3.43 -4.03
N ARG A 459 29.61 4.30 -4.26
CA ARG A 459 28.45 4.19 -5.16
C ARG A 459 28.23 2.77 -5.73
N ARG A 460 28.08 1.79 -4.84
CA ARG A 460 27.99 0.39 -5.23
C ARG A 460 26.54 0.07 -5.60
N GLY A 461 26.40 -0.69 -6.68
CA GLY A 461 25.12 -1.22 -7.15
C GLY A 461 24.16 -0.16 -7.70
N MET A 462 23.04 -0.62 -8.21
CA MET A 462 21.97 0.17 -8.82
C MET A 462 21.38 1.20 -7.86
N MET A 463 21.09 0.80 -6.63
CA MET A 463 20.45 1.69 -5.65
C MET A 463 21.39 2.84 -5.20
N GLY A 464 22.68 2.59 -5.07
CA GLY A 464 23.66 3.63 -4.77
C GLY A 464 23.75 4.67 -5.88
N ARG A 465 23.74 4.25 -7.15
CA ARG A 465 23.72 5.14 -8.32
C ARG A 465 22.41 5.92 -8.41
N THR A 466 21.27 5.26 -8.23
CA THR A 466 19.95 5.89 -8.20
C THR A 466 19.86 6.95 -7.09
N LYS A 467 20.34 6.65 -5.89
CA LYS A 467 20.43 7.63 -4.80
C LYS A 467 21.27 8.85 -5.23
N ALA A 468 22.46 8.64 -5.76
CA ALA A 468 23.33 9.74 -6.18
C ALA A 468 22.68 10.65 -7.23
N MET A 469 22.02 10.06 -8.22
CA MET A 469 21.30 10.79 -9.26
C MET A 469 20.13 11.60 -8.69
N ILE A 470 19.30 10.99 -7.83
CA ILE A 470 18.17 11.64 -7.15
C ILE A 470 18.64 12.84 -6.33
N TYR A 471 19.73 12.70 -5.57
CA TYR A 471 20.26 13.78 -4.74
C TYR A 471 20.85 14.94 -5.56
N ASN A 472 21.37 14.63 -6.74
CA ASN A 472 21.88 15.65 -7.64
C ASN A 472 20.78 16.41 -8.40
N ASN A 473 19.56 15.85 -8.48
CA ASN A 473 18.45 16.45 -9.21
C ASN A 473 17.11 16.36 -8.45
N PRO A 474 16.76 17.37 -7.60
CA PRO A 474 15.53 17.37 -6.81
C PRO A 474 14.22 17.28 -7.63
N ARG A 475 14.21 17.78 -8.88
CA ARG A 475 13.03 17.67 -9.77
C ARG A 475 12.79 16.22 -10.18
N MET A 476 13.86 15.49 -10.45
CA MET A 476 13.79 14.06 -10.76
C MET A 476 13.29 13.24 -9.57
N LEU A 477 13.62 13.62 -8.35
CA LEU A 477 13.12 13.00 -7.14
C LEU A 477 11.58 13.11 -7.07
N ASP A 478 11.04 14.30 -7.29
CA ASP A 478 9.58 14.52 -7.25
C ASP A 478 8.87 13.74 -8.36
N ALA A 479 9.38 13.79 -9.58
CA ALA A 479 8.85 13.06 -10.72
C ALA A 479 8.86 11.52 -10.48
N LEU A 480 9.99 10.97 -10.04
CA LEU A 480 10.13 9.55 -9.72
C LEU A 480 9.18 9.14 -8.59
N SER A 481 9.02 9.99 -7.57
CA SER A 481 8.11 9.72 -6.46
C SER A 481 6.64 9.67 -6.91
N ILE A 482 6.24 10.49 -7.89
CA ILE A 482 4.92 10.42 -8.50
C ILE A 482 4.72 9.08 -9.21
N LEU A 483 5.70 8.66 -9.99
CA LEU A 483 5.65 7.39 -10.70
C LEU A 483 5.57 6.20 -9.72
N LEU A 484 6.43 6.19 -8.70
CA LEU A 484 6.43 5.17 -7.65
C LEU A 484 5.09 5.10 -6.92
N SER A 485 4.54 6.23 -6.50
CA SER A 485 3.28 6.25 -5.74
C SER A 485 2.06 5.74 -6.52
N GLN A 486 2.09 5.85 -7.84
CA GLN A 486 0.93 5.54 -8.68
C GLN A 486 1.00 4.20 -9.41
N ARG A 487 2.20 3.63 -9.58
CA ARG A 487 2.43 2.52 -10.50
C ARG A 487 3.31 1.39 -9.99
N THR A 488 3.60 1.36 -8.70
CA THR A 488 4.49 0.35 -8.15
C THR A 488 3.73 -0.94 -7.86
N SER A 489 3.99 -1.98 -8.66
CA SER A 489 3.50 -3.33 -8.37
C SER A 489 4.36 -4.03 -7.31
N SER A 490 3.80 -5.06 -6.68
CA SER A 490 4.58 -5.93 -5.78
C SER A 490 5.79 -6.54 -6.48
N THR A 491 5.61 -6.96 -7.75
CA THR A 491 6.69 -7.55 -8.56
C THR A 491 7.80 -6.54 -8.85
N ALA A 492 7.44 -5.28 -9.15
CA ALA A 492 8.43 -4.23 -9.37
C ALA A 492 9.22 -3.92 -8.09
N ILE A 493 8.54 -3.81 -6.94
CA ILE A 493 9.20 -3.61 -5.64
C ILE A 493 10.12 -4.79 -5.32
N GLU A 494 9.65 -6.03 -5.47
CA GLU A 494 10.46 -7.22 -5.25
C GLU A 494 11.74 -7.20 -6.09
N ARG A 495 11.61 -6.90 -7.38
CA ARG A 495 12.77 -6.81 -8.28
C ARG A 495 13.74 -5.71 -7.86
N MET A 496 13.24 -4.52 -7.52
CA MET A 496 14.06 -3.42 -7.00
C MET A 496 14.78 -3.80 -5.70
N LEU A 497 14.09 -4.50 -4.78
CA LEU A 497 14.70 -4.98 -3.53
C LEU A 497 15.83 -5.97 -3.79
N ARG A 498 15.60 -6.98 -4.63
CA ARG A 498 16.63 -7.96 -5.02
C ARG A 498 17.84 -7.27 -5.69
N SER A 499 17.58 -6.35 -6.60
CA SER A 499 18.64 -5.58 -7.25
C SER A 499 19.42 -4.71 -6.27
N SER A 500 18.76 -4.16 -5.24
CA SER A 500 19.41 -3.31 -4.23
C SER A 500 20.39 -4.07 -3.33
N VAL A 501 20.22 -5.37 -3.19
CA VAL A 501 21.09 -6.24 -2.38
C VAL A 501 21.93 -7.20 -3.21
N GLN A 502 21.97 -7.00 -4.52
CA GLN A 502 22.79 -7.80 -5.43
C GLN A 502 24.26 -7.73 -5.02
N GLY A 503 24.92 -8.88 -4.94
CA GLY A 503 26.30 -9.01 -4.45
C GLY A 503 26.43 -9.26 -2.94
N SER A 504 25.30 -9.43 -2.23
CA SER A 504 25.26 -9.88 -0.83
C SER A 504 24.40 -11.14 -0.71
N ASP A 505 25.04 -12.31 -0.71
CA ASP A 505 24.34 -13.60 -0.65
C ASP A 505 23.50 -13.72 0.62
N ILE A 506 23.97 -13.17 1.73
CA ILE A 506 23.25 -13.19 3.01
C ILE A 506 21.96 -12.35 2.95
N ASP A 507 21.95 -11.25 2.22
CA ASP A 507 20.76 -10.41 2.05
C ASP A 507 19.82 -11.00 0.99
N LEU A 508 20.35 -11.62 -0.07
CA LEU A 508 19.55 -12.35 -1.05
C LEU A 508 18.79 -13.51 -0.39
N ALA A 509 19.42 -14.23 0.55
CA ALA A 509 18.74 -15.26 1.32
C ALA A 509 17.57 -14.74 2.16
N VAL A 510 17.61 -13.48 2.64
CA VAL A 510 16.45 -12.82 3.28
C VAL A 510 15.36 -12.55 2.27
N CYS A 511 15.74 -12.14 1.06
CA CYS A 511 14.78 -11.92 -0.03
C CYS A 511 14.14 -13.22 -0.54
N ASP A 512 14.76 -14.37 -0.32
CA ASP A 512 14.23 -15.70 -0.68
C ASP A 512 13.25 -16.25 0.36
N ASP A 513 13.20 -15.69 1.57
CA ASP A 513 12.16 -16.00 2.55
C ASP A 513 10.85 -15.28 2.14
N PRO A 514 9.78 -16.03 1.81
CA PRO A 514 8.52 -15.43 1.34
C PRO A 514 7.89 -14.48 2.37
N SER A 515 8.05 -14.74 3.67
CA SER A 515 7.46 -13.92 4.72
C SER A 515 8.22 -12.61 4.92
N GLU A 516 9.55 -12.65 4.82
CA GLU A 516 10.39 -11.47 4.87
C GLU A 516 10.22 -10.62 3.59
N MET A 517 10.22 -11.24 2.41
CA MET A 517 10.00 -10.55 1.14
C MET A 517 8.64 -9.85 1.12
N ALA A 518 7.57 -10.52 1.57
CA ALA A 518 6.26 -9.91 1.62
C ALA A 518 6.21 -8.70 2.58
N ALA A 519 6.90 -8.74 3.72
CA ALA A 519 7.01 -7.59 4.61
C ALA A 519 7.81 -6.44 3.97
N LEU A 520 8.90 -6.74 3.28
CA LEU A 520 9.70 -5.77 2.54
C LEU A 520 8.88 -5.10 1.42
N VAL A 521 8.11 -5.89 0.65
CA VAL A 521 7.22 -5.38 -0.42
C VAL A 521 6.13 -4.48 0.16
N ARG A 522 5.48 -4.88 1.28
CA ARG A 522 4.49 -4.02 1.94
C ARG A 522 5.11 -2.70 2.41
N GLY A 523 6.29 -2.75 3.06
CA GLY A 523 7.01 -1.55 3.47
C GLY A 523 7.33 -0.63 2.30
N GLY A 524 7.76 -1.17 1.17
CA GLY A 524 8.00 -0.43 -0.07
C GLY A 524 6.74 0.24 -0.61
N ARG A 525 5.59 -0.44 -0.56
CA ARG A 525 4.29 0.14 -0.94
C ARG A 525 3.88 1.29 -0.02
N GLN A 526 4.02 1.10 1.29
CA GLN A 526 3.72 2.14 2.27
C GLN A 526 4.59 3.39 2.06
N SER A 527 5.86 3.20 1.74
CA SER A 527 6.75 4.31 1.35
C SER A 527 6.32 4.98 0.05
N ALA A 528 5.96 4.21 -0.96
CA ALA A 528 5.51 4.74 -2.25
C ALA A 528 4.21 5.54 -2.12
N GLN A 529 3.27 5.09 -1.28
CA GLN A 529 2.05 5.84 -0.94
C GLN A 529 2.35 7.15 -0.21
N GLY A 530 3.40 7.16 0.61
CA GLY A 530 3.88 8.32 1.38
C GLY A 530 4.81 9.25 0.61
N ARG A 531 4.49 9.57 -0.64
CA ARG A 531 5.30 10.40 -1.54
C ARG A 531 5.84 11.68 -0.89
N VAL A 532 4.99 12.42 -0.17
CA VAL A 532 5.35 13.73 0.38
C VAL A 532 6.45 13.59 1.45
N GLY A 533 6.36 12.58 2.30
CA GLY A 533 7.38 12.27 3.31
C GLY A 533 8.69 11.82 2.68
N PHE A 534 8.61 10.95 1.67
CA PHE A 534 9.76 10.50 0.91
C PHE A 534 10.54 11.66 0.30
N VAL A 535 9.86 12.57 -0.42
CA VAL A 535 10.48 13.76 -1.03
C VAL A 535 11.08 14.69 0.04
N ALA A 536 10.34 14.95 1.12
CA ALA A 536 10.80 15.84 2.18
C ALA A 536 12.07 15.32 2.88
N GLU A 537 12.11 14.03 3.21
CA GLU A 537 13.29 13.41 3.84
C GLU A 537 14.49 13.36 2.90
N HIS A 538 14.31 12.97 1.65
CA HIS A 538 15.40 12.96 0.68
C HIS A 538 15.94 14.37 0.42
N SER A 539 15.08 15.38 0.37
CA SER A 539 15.50 16.78 0.26
C SER A 539 16.28 17.25 1.49
N ALA A 540 15.90 16.80 2.71
CA ALA A 540 16.64 17.10 3.92
C ALA A 540 18.01 16.41 3.95
N LEU A 541 18.08 15.15 3.53
CA LEU A 541 19.31 14.38 3.41
C LEU A 541 20.28 14.98 2.36
N SER A 542 19.75 15.50 1.24
CA SER A 542 20.57 16.14 0.20
C SER A 542 21.18 17.47 0.65
N ARG A 543 20.47 18.23 1.49
CA ARG A 543 21.01 19.47 2.08
C ARG A 543 22.03 19.21 3.17
N ALA A 544 22.16 17.95 3.62
CA ALA A 544 23.02 17.56 4.73
C ALA A 544 22.80 18.43 6.00
N ASP A 545 21.53 18.64 6.35
CA ASP A 545 21.16 19.41 7.53
C ASP A 545 21.92 18.87 8.75
N ALA A 546 22.48 19.78 9.56
CA ALA A 546 23.29 19.42 10.72
C ALA A 546 22.45 18.64 11.75
N LEU A 547 23.00 17.56 12.28
CA LEU A 547 22.39 16.81 13.37
C LEU A 547 22.62 17.54 14.69
N PRO A 548 21.67 17.45 15.62
CA PRO A 548 21.86 18.00 16.96
C PRO A 548 22.99 17.26 17.69
N SER A 549 23.73 17.96 18.51
CA SER A 549 24.70 17.35 19.42
C SER A 549 23.96 16.50 20.45
N ILE A 550 24.36 15.24 20.59
CA ILE A 550 23.81 14.31 21.57
C ILE A 550 24.74 14.26 22.77
N LYS A 551 24.19 14.52 23.94
CA LYS A 551 24.85 14.30 25.22
C LYS A 551 24.45 12.90 25.72
N ASP A 552 25.38 12.16 26.32
CA ASP A 552 25.16 10.83 26.91
C ASP A 552 24.77 9.73 25.89
N ALA A 553 25.46 9.68 24.76
CA ALA A 553 25.26 8.62 23.76
C ALA A 553 26.03 7.30 24.07
N ALA A 554 26.60 7.16 25.27
CA ALA A 554 27.40 5.97 25.64
C ALA A 554 26.61 4.64 25.65
N SER A 555 25.28 4.72 25.82
CA SER A 555 24.39 3.56 25.72
C SER A 555 24.00 3.20 24.28
N TRP A 556 24.29 4.07 23.32
CA TRP A 556 23.91 3.85 21.93
C TRP A 556 24.83 2.87 21.23
N THR A 557 24.27 2.17 20.27
CA THR A 557 25.03 1.21 19.46
C THR A 557 24.72 1.44 17.98
N VAL A 558 25.78 1.47 17.18
CA VAL A 558 25.71 1.58 15.71
C VAL A 558 26.29 0.32 15.09
N LEU A 559 25.50 -0.39 14.30
CA LEU A 559 25.86 -1.66 13.68
C LEU A 559 25.93 -1.49 12.16
N PHE A 560 27.01 -1.97 11.56
CA PHE A 560 27.18 -2.03 10.11
C PHE A 560 27.45 -3.45 9.65
N GLY A 561 26.95 -3.84 8.48
CA GLY A 561 27.37 -5.05 7.79
C GLY A 561 28.57 -4.77 6.89
N ALA A 562 29.62 -5.55 7.00
CA ALA A 562 30.80 -5.41 6.14
C ALA A 562 30.48 -5.64 4.65
N GLY A 563 29.47 -6.48 4.39
CA GLY A 563 28.96 -6.81 3.06
C GLY A 563 27.75 -5.98 2.61
N ASP A 564 27.43 -4.84 3.25
CA ASP A 564 26.32 -3.97 2.80
C ASP A 564 26.59 -3.47 1.37
N PRO A 565 25.72 -3.77 0.39
CA PRO A 565 25.96 -3.40 -0.99
C PRO A 565 25.68 -1.93 -1.31
N LEU A 566 25.04 -1.17 -0.40
CA LEU A 566 24.65 0.22 -0.66
C LEU A 566 25.77 1.23 -0.35
N PHE A 567 26.64 0.92 0.61
CA PHE A 567 27.74 1.82 1.00
C PHE A 567 28.90 1.03 1.62
N ASN A 568 30.05 1.69 1.76
CA ASN A 568 31.19 1.13 2.46
C ASN A 568 31.00 1.31 3.99
N ALA A 569 31.02 0.21 4.72
CA ALA A 569 30.80 0.21 6.18
C ALA A 569 31.83 1.07 6.93
N SER A 570 33.10 1.05 6.51
CA SER A 570 34.16 1.81 7.17
C SER A 570 34.04 3.32 6.93
N ASP A 571 33.65 3.73 5.72
CA ASP A 571 33.40 5.14 5.40
C ASP A 571 32.18 5.66 6.17
N ALA A 572 31.11 4.86 6.25
CA ALA A 572 29.93 5.19 7.03
C ALA A 572 30.24 5.28 8.54
N GLU A 573 31.01 4.32 9.07
CA GLU A 573 31.47 4.35 10.47
C GLU A 573 32.26 5.62 10.76
N LEU A 574 33.20 6.00 9.89
CA LEU A 574 34.03 7.20 10.07
C LEU A 574 33.15 8.47 10.16
N TYR A 575 32.14 8.58 9.31
CA TYR A 575 31.17 9.68 9.37
C TYR A 575 30.40 9.68 10.70
N TRP A 576 29.79 8.55 11.06
CA TRP A 576 28.93 8.46 12.23
C TRP A 576 29.72 8.60 13.55
N ARG A 577 30.98 8.17 13.61
CA ARG A 577 31.87 8.43 14.77
C ARG A 577 32.10 9.92 15.03
N LYS A 578 32.11 10.74 13.98
CA LYS A 578 32.22 12.20 14.12
C LYS A 578 30.91 12.82 14.66
N GLN A 579 29.77 12.25 14.29
CA GLN A 579 28.46 12.73 14.74
C GLN A 579 28.10 12.23 16.15
N LEU A 580 28.52 11.03 16.49
CA LEU A 580 28.15 10.30 17.71
C LEU A 580 29.41 9.70 18.37
N PRO A 581 30.34 10.51 18.86
CA PRO A 581 31.67 10.05 19.30
C PRO A 581 31.63 9.08 20.50
N GLU A 582 30.60 9.16 21.34
CA GLU A 582 30.46 8.33 22.53
C GLU A 582 29.80 6.96 22.28
N CYS A 583 29.20 6.76 21.09
CA CYS A 583 28.50 5.53 20.76
C CYS A 583 29.44 4.33 20.62
N GLN A 584 28.89 3.14 20.82
CA GLN A 584 29.57 1.91 20.40
C GLN A 584 29.33 1.65 18.92
N PHE A 585 30.39 1.29 18.22
CA PHE A 585 30.36 0.95 16.79
C PHE A 585 30.84 -0.48 16.61
N GLU A 586 30.14 -1.22 15.75
CA GLU A 586 30.50 -2.60 15.40
C GLU A 586 30.26 -2.85 13.91
N ILE A 587 31.30 -3.31 13.21
CA ILE A 587 31.21 -3.79 11.83
C ILE A 587 31.14 -5.32 11.87
N VAL A 588 30.01 -5.88 11.45
CA VAL A 588 29.74 -7.31 11.43
C VAL A 588 30.34 -7.92 10.16
N ALA A 589 31.39 -8.69 10.29
CA ALA A 589 32.16 -9.23 9.15
C ALA A 589 31.30 -10.06 8.18
N ASN A 590 30.37 -10.88 8.70
CA ASN A 590 29.45 -11.73 7.92
C ASN A 590 28.07 -11.07 7.75
N GLY A 591 27.95 -9.76 7.94
CA GLY A 591 26.69 -9.03 7.88
C GLY A 591 26.52 -8.28 6.58
N GLY A 592 25.30 -8.22 6.09
CA GLY A 592 24.88 -7.39 4.98
C GLY A 592 23.95 -6.26 5.43
N ARG A 593 23.03 -5.87 4.56
CA ARG A 593 22.05 -4.81 4.78
C ARG A 593 21.00 -5.18 5.82
N PHE A 594 20.60 -6.45 5.88
CA PHE A 594 19.51 -6.92 6.73
C PHE A 594 19.98 -7.54 8.07
N LEU A 595 20.90 -6.88 8.77
CA LEU A 595 21.39 -7.33 10.09
C LEU A 595 20.29 -7.59 11.10
N HIS A 596 19.19 -6.83 11.04
CA HIS A 596 18.02 -7.00 11.90
C HIS A 596 17.30 -8.34 11.71
N VAL A 597 17.52 -9.02 10.59
CA VAL A 597 17.00 -10.36 10.27
C VAL A 597 18.06 -11.44 10.45
N THR A 598 19.27 -11.16 9.94
CA THR A 598 20.37 -12.14 9.89
C THR A 598 21.11 -12.26 11.22
N HIS A 599 21.21 -11.16 11.97
CA HIS A 599 21.96 -11.08 13.24
C HIS A 599 21.10 -10.57 14.40
N THR A 600 19.90 -11.11 14.54
CA THR A 600 18.91 -10.69 15.57
C THR A 600 19.44 -10.76 16.99
N SER A 601 20.30 -11.73 17.30
CA SER A 601 20.94 -11.86 18.63
C SER A 601 21.85 -10.67 18.97
N LEU A 602 22.55 -10.13 17.99
CA LEU A 602 23.38 -8.95 18.15
C LEU A 602 22.52 -7.70 18.39
N VAL A 603 21.42 -7.59 17.63
CA VAL A 603 20.43 -6.49 17.83
C VAL A 603 19.81 -6.55 19.22
N LEU A 604 19.43 -7.75 19.72
CA LEU A 604 18.92 -7.91 21.08
C LEU A 604 19.96 -7.51 22.14
N LYS A 605 21.23 -7.85 21.94
CA LYS A 605 22.31 -7.44 22.84
C LYS A 605 22.46 -5.92 22.90
N ALA A 606 22.42 -5.26 21.74
CA ALA A 606 22.45 -3.79 21.65
C ALA A 606 21.23 -3.14 22.34
N LEU A 607 20.03 -3.68 22.12
CA LEU A 607 18.80 -3.21 22.77
C LEU A 607 18.83 -3.40 24.29
N ALA A 608 19.33 -4.55 24.77
CA ALA A 608 19.46 -4.81 26.20
C ALA A 608 20.43 -3.83 26.88
N ARG A 609 21.48 -3.41 26.16
CA ARG A 609 22.40 -2.38 26.63
C ARG A 609 21.71 -1.01 26.69
N ALA A 610 21.04 -0.58 25.61
CA ALA A 610 20.30 0.68 25.53
C ALA A 610 19.22 0.79 26.62
N ARG A 611 18.62 -0.35 27.01
CA ARG A 611 17.64 -0.42 28.08
C ARG A 611 18.23 -0.21 29.47
N ARG A 612 19.45 -0.73 29.76
CA ARG A 612 20.06 -0.71 31.11
C ARG A 612 20.51 0.67 31.57
N SER A 613 20.77 1.59 30.63
CA SER A 613 21.20 2.96 30.97
C SER A 613 20.09 3.82 31.58
N ALA A 614 18.87 3.30 31.68
CA ALA A 614 17.70 3.98 32.23
C ALA A 614 17.43 3.67 33.70
N SER A 615 18.18 2.75 34.28
CA SER A 615 18.13 2.39 35.69
C SER A 615 19.31 3.01 36.46
#